data_2300255b311f25567d0e3a664a5229b0
#
_entry.id   2300255b311f25567d0e3a664a5229b0
#
_cell.length_a   1.000
_cell.length_b   1.000
_cell.length_c   1.000
_cell.angle_alpha   90.00
_cell.angle_beta   90.00
_cell.angle_gamma   90.00
#
_symmetry.space_group_name_H-M   'P 1'
#
loop_
_entity.id
_entity.type
_entity.pdbx_description
1 polymer ?
#
loop_
_entity_poly.entity_id
_entity_poly.type
_entity_poly.pdbx_seq_one_letter_code
_entity_poly.pdbx_strand_id
1 'polypeptide(L)'
;VFTNVAPGSTEVVRPWVEALRNVGFAVFAKPKLTEDSDVDDDMLAHIRLRAAEGSLQNLVVASGDGRAFREPLEELDAAGTAVTVIGFREHASFALNSEVIEFVDLEDIEGVFREPLPRITLDSLPETGAWLPPFRSLRSLLEPRR
;
A
#
# COMPACT_ATOMS: atom_id res chain seq x y z
N VAL A 1 3.43 1.13 -10.79
CA VAL A 1 3.71 0.24 -9.64
C VAL A 1 5.19 0.31 -9.33
N PHE A 2 5.56 0.38 -8.04
CA PHE A 2 6.94 0.36 -7.57
C PHE A 2 7.19 -0.96 -6.85
N THR A 3 8.31 -1.59 -7.11
CA THR A 3 8.65 -2.89 -6.49
C THR A 3 10.14 -3.10 -6.35
N ASN A 4 10.53 -3.73 -5.25
CA ASN A 4 11.88 -4.27 -5.08
C ASN A 4 11.98 -5.69 -5.65
N VAL A 5 13.10 -6.00 -6.25
CA VAL A 5 13.42 -7.35 -6.73
C VAL A 5 14.61 -7.89 -5.93
N ALA A 6 14.36 -8.84 -5.06
CA ALA A 6 15.43 -9.48 -4.29
C ALA A 6 16.37 -10.29 -5.20
N PRO A 7 17.66 -10.42 -4.86
CA PRO A 7 18.58 -11.29 -5.58
C PRO A 7 18.03 -12.72 -5.68
N GLY A 8 18.04 -13.29 -6.89
CA GLY A 8 17.53 -14.64 -7.15
C GLY A 8 16.00 -14.77 -7.25
N SER A 9 15.23 -13.73 -7.02
CA SER A 9 13.75 -13.79 -7.09
C SER A 9 13.18 -13.41 -8.46
N THR A 10 14.02 -13.10 -9.44
CA THR A 10 13.59 -12.59 -10.76
C THR A 10 12.55 -13.50 -11.44
N GLU A 11 12.75 -14.81 -11.41
CA GLU A 11 11.83 -15.77 -12.03
C GLU A 11 10.49 -15.86 -11.32
N VAL A 12 10.46 -15.60 -10.01
CA VAL A 12 9.22 -15.58 -9.20
C VAL A 12 8.45 -14.29 -9.44
N VAL A 13 9.15 -13.16 -9.55
CA VAL A 13 8.55 -11.83 -9.69
C VAL A 13 8.10 -11.56 -11.13
N ARG A 14 8.79 -12.13 -12.13
CA ARG A 14 8.52 -11.92 -13.57
C ARG A 14 7.05 -12.08 -13.96
N PRO A 15 6.36 -13.21 -13.65
CA PRO A 15 4.97 -13.40 -14.07
C PRO A 15 4.02 -12.32 -13.49
N TRP A 16 4.27 -11.90 -12.27
CA TRP A 16 3.51 -10.83 -11.63
C TRP A 16 3.74 -9.48 -12.29
N VAL A 17 4.99 -9.11 -12.58
CA VAL A 17 5.33 -7.88 -13.30
C VAL A 17 4.72 -7.87 -14.70
N GLU A 18 4.79 -9.00 -15.42
CA GLU A 18 4.19 -9.13 -16.74
C GLU A 18 2.68 -9.01 -16.70
N ALA A 19 2.02 -9.62 -15.70
CA ALA A 19 0.58 -9.48 -15.52
C ALA A 19 0.15 -8.03 -15.31
N LEU A 20 0.85 -7.29 -14.44
CA LEU A 20 0.60 -5.86 -14.23
C LEU A 20 0.78 -5.03 -15.50
N ARG A 21 1.85 -5.28 -16.24
CA ARG A 21 2.09 -4.58 -17.52
C ARG A 21 1.04 -4.89 -18.56
N ASN A 22 0.56 -6.13 -18.60
CA ASN A 22 -0.49 -6.56 -19.53
C ASN A 22 -1.84 -5.89 -19.27
N VAL A 23 -2.12 -5.52 -18.02
CA VAL A 23 -3.34 -4.76 -17.68
C VAL A 23 -3.13 -3.24 -17.66
N GLY A 24 -1.98 -2.76 -18.15
CA GLY A 24 -1.73 -1.34 -18.41
C GLY A 24 -0.93 -0.60 -17.34
N PHE A 25 -0.39 -1.27 -16.31
CA PHE A 25 0.47 -0.61 -15.35
C PHE A 25 1.90 -0.42 -15.86
N ALA A 26 2.47 0.76 -15.67
CA ALA A 26 3.91 0.95 -15.70
C ALA A 26 4.51 0.39 -14.41
N VAL A 27 5.62 -0.34 -14.51
CA VAL A 27 6.28 -0.96 -13.36
C VAL A 27 7.71 -0.42 -13.26
N PHE A 28 8.01 0.26 -12.14
CA PHE A 28 9.36 0.59 -11.74
C PHE A 28 9.88 -0.53 -10.84
N ALA A 29 10.93 -1.20 -11.27
CA ALA A 29 11.56 -2.30 -10.55
C ALA A 29 12.98 -1.93 -10.16
N LYS A 30 13.33 -2.07 -8.87
CA LYS A 30 14.64 -1.74 -8.32
C LYS A 30 15.26 -2.97 -7.66
N PRO A 31 16.53 -3.30 -7.94
CA PRO A 31 17.20 -4.37 -7.21
C PRO A 31 17.24 -4.09 -5.70
N LYS A 32 16.89 -5.06 -4.89
CA LYS A 32 17.06 -4.98 -3.43
C LYS A 32 18.50 -5.34 -3.06
N LEU A 33 19.37 -4.35 -2.94
CA LEU A 33 20.80 -4.54 -2.68
C LEU A 33 21.12 -4.73 -1.19
N THR A 34 20.29 -4.19 -0.30
CA THR A 34 20.41 -4.28 1.16
C THR A 34 19.06 -4.58 1.77
N GLU A 35 19.04 -4.98 3.05
CA GLU A 35 17.77 -5.22 3.77
C GLU A 35 16.90 -3.97 3.85
N ASP A 36 17.52 -2.80 3.99
CA ASP A 36 16.88 -1.50 4.10
C ASP A 36 16.57 -0.86 2.74
N SER A 37 16.89 -1.54 1.61
CA SER A 37 16.54 -1.03 0.29
C SER A 37 15.03 -1.01 0.11
N ASP A 38 14.48 0.18 -0.13
CA ASP A 38 13.06 0.43 -0.32
C ASP A 38 12.83 1.20 -1.63
N VAL A 39 11.59 1.18 -2.10
CA VAL A 39 11.11 1.93 -3.26
C VAL A 39 10.23 3.12 -2.86
N ASP A 40 9.98 3.34 -1.60
CA ASP A 40 9.11 4.40 -1.10
C ASP A 40 9.67 5.78 -1.46
N ASP A 41 10.97 6.00 -1.28
CA ASP A 41 11.63 7.24 -1.69
C ASP A 41 11.56 7.46 -3.21
N ASP A 42 11.73 6.41 -4.01
CA ASP A 42 11.60 6.48 -5.47
C ASP A 42 10.16 6.82 -5.88
N MET A 43 9.17 6.24 -5.19
CA MET A 43 7.76 6.54 -5.41
C MET A 43 7.43 7.98 -5.04
N LEU A 44 7.86 8.46 -3.87
CA LEU A 44 7.67 9.85 -3.44
C LEU A 44 8.36 10.83 -4.38
N ALA A 45 9.59 10.54 -4.83
CA ALA A 45 10.29 11.37 -5.81
C ALA A 45 9.52 11.45 -7.13
N HIS A 46 8.96 10.34 -7.60
CA HIS A 46 8.14 10.30 -8.81
C HIS A 46 6.85 11.11 -8.65
N ILE A 47 6.16 10.99 -7.51
CA ILE A 47 4.95 11.77 -7.21
C ILE A 47 5.25 13.27 -7.21
N ARG A 48 6.32 13.69 -6.54
CA ARG A 48 6.77 15.10 -6.52
C ARG A 48 7.09 15.64 -7.91
N LEU A 49 7.76 14.83 -8.73
CA LEU A 49 8.04 15.20 -10.13
C LEU A 49 6.74 15.46 -10.90
N ARG A 50 5.75 14.56 -10.79
CA ARG A 50 4.46 14.71 -11.46
C ARG A 50 3.67 15.93 -10.95
N ALA A 51 3.71 16.18 -9.65
CA ALA A 51 3.09 17.37 -9.07
C ALA A 51 3.73 18.67 -9.59
N ALA A 52 5.07 18.70 -9.70
CA ALA A 52 5.82 19.85 -10.23
C ALA A 52 5.51 20.14 -11.71
N GLU A 53 5.12 19.14 -12.50
CA GLU A 53 4.65 19.33 -13.89
C GLU A 53 3.28 20.02 -13.98
N GLY A 54 2.60 20.25 -12.85
CA GLY A 54 1.34 21.01 -12.76
C GLY A 54 0.11 20.26 -13.30
N SER A 55 0.24 18.97 -13.61
CA SER A 55 -0.83 18.16 -14.19
C SER A 55 -1.51 17.20 -13.18
N LEU A 56 -1.00 17.10 -11.96
CA LEU A 56 -1.50 16.18 -10.96
C LEU A 56 -2.62 16.83 -10.12
N GLN A 57 -3.86 16.58 -10.49
CA GLN A 57 -5.03 17.05 -9.75
C GLN A 57 -5.51 16.06 -8.70
N ASN A 58 -5.37 14.76 -8.99
CA ASN A 58 -5.78 13.68 -8.11
C ASN A 58 -4.66 12.64 -8.04
N LEU A 59 -4.36 12.19 -6.84
CA LEU A 59 -3.39 11.16 -6.56
C LEU A 59 -4.06 10.03 -5.78
N VAL A 60 -3.95 8.81 -6.28
CA VAL A 60 -4.35 7.60 -5.57
C VAL A 60 -3.11 6.79 -5.25
N VAL A 61 -2.86 6.53 -3.96
CA VAL A 61 -1.74 5.73 -3.47
C VAL A 61 -2.25 4.43 -2.88
N ALA A 62 -1.75 3.30 -3.37
CA ALA A 62 -1.97 2.00 -2.75
C ALA A 62 -0.66 1.53 -2.10
N SER A 63 -0.55 1.67 -0.79
CA SER A 63 0.62 1.24 -0.01
C SER A 63 0.18 0.66 1.34
N GLY A 64 0.85 -0.41 1.78
CA GLY A 64 0.64 -1.05 3.07
C GLY A 64 1.63 -0.63 4.17
N ASP A 65 2.68 0.13 3.84
CA ASP A 65 3.64 0.66 4.82
C ASP A 65 3.86 2.14 4.53
N GLY A 66 3.11 2.97 5.23
CA GLY A 66 2.97 4.35 4.80
C GLY A 66 3.41 5.40 5.80
N ARG A 67 4.23 5.07 6.80
CA ARG A 67 4.68 6.09 7.77
C ARG A 67 5.43 7.24 7.11
N ALA A 68 6.23 6.95 6.07
CA ALA A 68 6.96 7.95 5.32
C ALA A 68 6.05 8.79 4.37
N PHE A 69 4.83 8.35 4.12
CA PHE A 69 3.94 9.00 3.15
C PHE A 69 3.09 10.12 3.73
N ARG A 70 2.78 10.12 5.02
CA ARG A 70 1.80 11.04 5.60
C ARG A 70 2.13 12.50 5.29
N GLU A 71 3.28 12.97 5.75
CA GLU A 71 3.67 14.39 5.61
C GLU A 71 3.77 14.80 4.11
N PRO A 72 4.44 14.04 3.22
CA PRO A 72 4.47 14.37 1.80
C PRO A 72 3.10 14.40 1.12
N LEU A 73 2.16 13.56 1.53
CA LEU A 73 0.81 13.52 0.97
C LEU A 73 -0.05 14.69 1.49
N GLU A 74 0.08 15.07 2.76
CA GLU A 74 -0.57 16.27 3.32
C GLU A 74 -0.02 17.56 2.67
N GLU A 75 1.28 17.63 2.36
CA GLU A 75 1.86 18.74 1.59
C GLU A 75 1.28 18.85 0.17
N LEU A 76 1.05 17.73 -0.50
CA LEU A 76 0.44 17.69 -1.82
C LEU A 76 -1.02 18.16 -1.79
N ASP A 77 -1.78 17.74 -0.79
CA ASP A 77 -3.15 18.21 -0.59
C ASP A 77 -3.18 19.74 -0.36
N ALA A 78 -2.31 20.25 0.50
CA ALA A 78 -2.16 21.69 0.72
C ALA A 78 -1.77 22.47 -0.55
N ALA A 79 -1.11 21.81 -1.51
CA ALA A 79 -0.78 22.38 -2.82
C ALA A 79 -1.90 22.22 -3.85
N GLY A 80 -3.04 21.62 -3.49
CA GLY A 80 -4.22 21.50 -4.33
C GLY A 80 -4.38 20.18 -5.08
N THR A 81 -3.58 19.15 -4.74
CA THR A 81 -3.73 17.78 -5.27
C THR A 81 -4.63 17.00 -4.33
N ALA A 82 -5.81 16.56 -4.76
CA ALA A 82 -6.65 15.68 -3.95
C ALA A 82 -5.96 14.32 -3.76
N VAL A 83 -5.85 13.85 -2.51
CA VAL A 83 -5.11 12.64 -2.17
C VAL A 83 -6.04 11.57 -1.59
N THR A 84 -6.03 10.41 -2.21
CA THR A 84 -6.73 9.20 -1.74
C THR A 84 -5.73 8.09 -1.49
N VAL A 85 -5.82 7.42 -0.34
CA VAL A 85 -5.06 6.22 -0.04
C VAL A 85 -6.00 5.01 -0.09
N ILE A 86 -5.60 3.98 -0.84
CA ILE A 86 -6.32 2.70 -0.91
C ILE A 86 -5.49 1.63 -0.21
N GLY A 87 -6.09 0.89 0.68
CA GLY A 87 -5.36 -0.17 1.40
C GLY A 87 -6.24 -0.91 2.39
N PHE A 88 -5.60 -1.66 3.26
CA PHE A 88 -6.25 -2.31 4.38
C PHE A 88 -6.16 -1.42 5.62
N ARG A 89 -7.26 -1.24 6.32
CA ARG A 89 -7.39 -0.37 7.50
C ARG A 89 -6.31 -0.60 8.55
N GLU A 90 -5.94 -1.85 8.81
CA GLU A 90 -4.93 -2.23 9.79
C GLU A 90 -3.50 -1.76 9.44
N HIS A 91 -3.25 -1.39 8.18
CA HIS A 91 -1.96 -0.91 7.72
C HIS A 91 -1.96 0.57 7.33
N ALA A 92 -3.13 1.23 7.37
CA ALA A 92 -3.34 2.58 6.88
C ALA A 92 -3.45 3.64 7.98
N SER A 93 -2.85 3.41 9.15
CA SER A 93 -2.95 4.35 10.29
C SER A 93 -2.51 5.77 9.94
N PHE A 94 -1.56 5.94 9.03
CA PHE A 94 -1.10 7.24 8.56
C PHE A 94 -2.18 8.03 7.81
N ALA A 95 -3.00 7.35 7.00
CA ALA A 95 -4.11 7.97 6.27
C ALA A 95 -5.33 8.18 7.18
N LEU A 96 -5.65 7.19 8.03
CA LEU A 96 -6.78 7.27 8.98
C LEU A 96 -6.62 8.37 10.02
N ASN A 97 -5.40 8.76 10.36
CA ASN A 97 -5.11 9.84 11.31
C ASN A 97 -4.89 11.19 10.61
N SER A 98 -5.07 11.29 9.30
CA SER A 98 -5.03 12.54 8.55
C SER A 98 -6.44 13.10 8.40
N GLU A 99 -6.59 14.43 8.47
CA GLU A 99 -7.87 15.12 8.25
C GLU A 99 -8.09 15.43 6.76
N VAL A 100 -7.06 15.32 5.94
CA VAL A 100 -7.07 15.74 4.52
C VAL A 100 -6.90 14.57 3.54
N ILE A 101 -6.37 13.43 3.98
CA ILE A 101 -6.20 12.25 3.14
C ILE A 101 -7.48 11.43 3.19
N GLU A 102 -8.12 11.24 2.04
CA GLU A 102 -9.22 10.30 1.90
C GLU A 102 -8.69 8.85 1.98
N PHE A 103 -9.35 8.00 2.76
CA PHE A 103 -9.00 6.59 2.85
C PHE A 103 -10.11 5.70 2.30
N VAL A 104 -9.74 4.80 1.40
CA VAL A 104 -10.62 3.77 0.85
C VAL A 104 -10.13 2.40 1.30
N ASP A 105 -10.95 1.72 2.10
CA ASP A 105 -10.65 0.38 2.56
C ASP A 105 -10.97 -0.64 1.45
N LEU A 106 -9.97 -1.43 1.06
CA LEU A 106 -10.15 -2.47 0.03
C LEU A 106 -11.22 -3.51 0.42
N GLU A 107 -11.43 -3.73 1.71
CA GLU A 107 -12.45 -4.69 2.18
C GLU A 107 -13.88 -4.15 2.05
N ASP A 108 -14.06 -2.83 1.98
CA ASP A 108 -15.37 -2.20 1.83
C ASP A 108 -15.81 -2.11 0.34
N ILE A 109 -14.92 -2.43 -0.61
CA ILE A 109 -15.24 -2.41 -2.04
C ILE A 109 -15.85 -3.75 -2.46
N GLU A 110 -17.12 -3.71 -2.85
CA GLU A 110 -17.83 -4.90 -3.29
C GLU A 110 -17.16 -5.55 -4.52
N GLY A 111 -16.92 -6.85 -4.45
CA GLY A 111 -16.35 -7.64 -5.55
C GLY A 111 -14.83 -7.51 -5.75
N VAL A 112 -14.11 -6.76 -4.93
CA VAL A 112 -12.63 -6.71 -4.97
C VAL A 112 -12.04 -8.08 -4.66
N PHE A 113 -12.61 -8.79 -3.70
CA PHE A 113 -12.23 -10.16 -3.37
C PHE A 113 -13.27 -11.16 -3.89
N ARG A 114 -12.82 -12.34 -4.33
CA ARG A 114 -13.70 -13.42 -4.79
C ARG A 114 -14.63 -13.91 -3.69
N GLU A 115 -14.12 -13.92 -2.45
CA GLU A 115 -14.85 -14.22 -1.24
C GLU A 115 -14.68 -13.06 -0.27
N PRO A 116 -15.75 -12.56 0.36
CA PRO A 116 -15.65 -11.55 1.39
C PRO A 116 -14.71 -12.02 2.50
N LEU A 117 -13.75 -11.20 2.90
CA LEU A 117 -12.92 -11.51 4.05
C LEU A 117 -13.80 -11.40 5.32
N PRO A 118 -13.89 -12.44 6.15
CA PRO A 118 -14.66 -12.37 7.38
C PRO A 118 -14.03 -11.34 8.30
N ARG A 119 -14.74 -10.26 8.58
CA ARG A 119 -14.30 -9.20 9.47
C ARG A 119 -15.00 -9.35 10.81
N ILE A 120 -14.27 -9.76 11.82
CA ILE A 120 -14.71 -9.73 13.21
C ILE A 120 -13.96 -8.58 13.89
N THR A 121 -14.68 -7.55 14.32
CA THR A 121 -14.14 -6.42 15.07
C THR A 121 -14.56 -6.52 16.54
N LEU A 122 -13.94 -5.76 17.43
CA LEU A 122 -14.33 -5.70 18.84
C LEU A 122 -15.79 -5.27 19.03
N ASP A 123 -16.30 -4.44 18.10
CA ASP A 123 -17.68 -3.94 18.13
C ASP A 123 -18.70 -4.95 17.57
N SER A 124 -18.23 -6.00 16.88
CA SER A 124 -19.05 -7.04 16.26
C SER A 124 -18.82 -8.44 16.82
N LEU A 125 -18.32 -8.52 18.06
CA LEU A 125 -18.07 -9.80 18.72
C LEU A 125 -19.38 -10.57 18.95
N PRO A 126 -19.45 -11.86 18.57
CA PRO A 126 -20.57 -12.72 18.94
C PRO A 126 -20.57 -12.96 20.45
N GLU A 127 -21.77 -13.21 21.04
CA GLU A 127 -21.90 -13.49 22.49
C GLU A 127 -21.04 -14.67 22.97
N THR A 128 -20.77 -15.63 22.07
CA THR A 128 -19.92 -16.78 22.35
C THR A 128 -18.41 -16.47 22.31
N GLY A 129 -18.05 -15.24 21.96
CA GLY A 129 -16.67 -14.84 21.73
C GLY A 129 -16.16 -15.23 20.34
N ALA A 130 -15.06 -14.64 19.92
CA ALA A 130 -14.41 -14.97 18.66
C ALA A 130 -12.88 -14.84 18.80
N TRP A 131 -12.17 -15.63 18.02
CA TRP A 131 -10.74 -15.46 17.84
C TRP A 131 -10.48 -14.35 16.84
N LEU A 132 -9.78 -13.32 17.28
CA LEU A 132 -9.27 -12.28 16.38
C LEU A 132 -7.91 -12.77 15.86
N PRO A 133 -7.78 -13.06 14.56
CA PRO A 133 -6.50 -13.52 14.01
C PRO A 133 -5.45 -12.40 14.12
N PRO A 134 -4.18 -12.76 14.29
CA PRO A 134 -3.12 -11.76 14.30
C PRO A 134 -3.02 -11.09 12.93
N PHE A 135 -2.77 -9.79 12.90
CA PHE A 135 -2.55 -9.03 11.66
C PHE A 135 -1.34 -9.53 10.85
N ARG A 136 -0.38 -10.17 11.54
CA ARG A 136 0.75 -10.86 10.91
C ARG A 136 0.83 -12.27 11.47
N SER A 137 1.03 -13.24 10.62
CA SER A 137 1.26 -14.60 11.10
C SER A 137 2.54 -14.65 11.93
N LEU A 138 2.55 -15.44 13.03
CA LEU A 138 3.76 -15.68 13.82
C LEU A 138 4.92 -16.16 12.94
N ARG A 139 4.62 -16.90 11.89
CA ARG A 139 5.60 -17.35 10.91
C ARG A 139 6.29 -16.19 10.21
N SER A 140 5.54 -15.14 9.81
CA SER A 140 6.12 -13.95 9.18
C SER A 140 6.95 -13.08 10.13
N LEU A 141 6.77 -13.25 11.45
CA LEU A 141 7.59 -12.58 12.47
C LEU A 141 8.87 -13.36 12.82
N LEU A 142 8.87 -14.67 12.57
CA LEU A 142 9.99 -15.55 12.85
C LEU A 142 10.89 -15.80 11.63
N GLU A 143 10.41 -15.52 10.44
CA GLU A 143 11.23 -15.52 9.24
C GLU A 143 12.16 -14.30 9.27
N PRO A 144 13.49 -14.48 9.18
CA PRO A 144 14.39 -13.35 9.09
C PRO A 144 14.00 -12.53 7.87
N ARG A 145 13.86 -11.23 8.04
CA ARG A 145 13.65 -10.31 6.92
C ARG A 145 14.79 -10.51 5.94
N ARG A 146 14.48 -11.13 4.83
CA ARG A 146 15.43 -11.34 3.74
C ARG A 146 15.59 -10.06 2.94
#